data_0feb79a5e08d0c6657a48af7df9b0069
#
_entry.id   0feb79a5e08d0c6657a48af7df9b0069
#
_cell.length_a   1.000
_cell.length_b   1.000
_cell.length_c   1.000
_cell.angle_alpha   90.00
_cell.angle_beta   90.00
_cell.angle_gamma   90.00
#
_symmetry.space_group_name_H-M   'P 1'
#
loop_
_entity.id
_entity.type
_entity.pdbx_description
1 polymer ?
#
loop_
_entity_poly.entity_id
_entity_poly.type
_entity_poly.pdbx_seq_one_letter_code
_entity_poly.pdbx_strand_id
1 'polypeptide(L)'
;MKKYKICKILLVILAIFLCVAFYELLGICVAYKKQPEVSNTTKKETKNGSWNECSENTERAVIIEKNPEALLQRVRLIKNAKKEIILSTFAFQSDESGKLILGALHDAADRGVHIRLLVDGMESWIDMEGNPYFYGLSSHENVEIKLYNKANPLKPWKTMG
;
A
#
# COMPACT_ATOMS: atom_id res chain seq x y z
N MET A 1 -27.27 -31.57 33.60
CA MET A 1 -26.51 -32.10 32.42
C MET A 1 -26.37 -31.09 31.26
N LYS A 2 -27.37 -30.32 30.85
CA LYS A 2 -27.26 -29.35 29.75
C LYS A 2 -26.22 -28.21 29.99
N LYS A 3 -26.21 -27.61 31.20
CA LYS A 3 -25.27 -26.52 31.53
C LYS A 3 -23.79 -26.93 31.43
N TYR A 4 -23.43 -28.15 31.81
CA TYR A 4 -22.08 -28.67 31.76
C TYR A 4 -21.60 -28.85 30.29
N LYS A 5 -22.48 -29.28 29.38
CA LYS A 5 -22.17 -29.39 27.96
C LYS A 5 -21.92 -28.02 27.33
N ILE A 6 -22.75 -27.02 27.68
CA ILE A 6 -22.59 -25.65 27.18
C ILE A 6 -21.26 -25.05 27.66
N CYS A 7 -20.91 -25.26 28.94
CA CYS A 7 -19.68 -24.76 29.52
C CYS A 7 -18.43 -25.39 28.79
N LYS A 8 -18.48 -26.67 28.48
CA LYS A 8 -17.41 -27.33 27.68
C LYS A 8 -17.28 -26.75 26.28
N ILE A 9 -18.40 -26.51 25.61
CA ILE A 9 -18.38 -25.90 24.25
C ILE A 9 -17.77 -24.50 24.31
N LEU A 10 -18.16 -23.68 25.30
CA LEU A 10 -17.60 -22.33 25.46
C LEU A 10 -16.09 -22.38 25.76
N LEU A 11 -15.63 -23.32 26.58
CA LEU A 11 -14.18 -23.51 26.80
C LEU A 11 -13.41 -23.90 25.55
N VAL A 12 -13.97 -24.76 24.71
CA VAL A 12 -13.34 -25.12 23.41
C VAL A 12 -13.28 -23.92 22.49
N ILE A 13 -14.35 -23.13 22.37
CA ILE A 13 -14.37 -21.91 21.55
C ILE A 13 -13.33 -20.92 22.06
N LEU A 14 -13.24 -20.71 23.38
CA LEU A 14 -12.24 -19.84 23.99
C LEU A 14 -10.82 -20.32 23.70
N ALA A 15 -10.56 -21.62 23.79
CA ALA A 15 -9.27 -22.20 23.50
C ALA A 15 -8.87 -21.99 22.02
N ILE A 16 -9.79 -22.18 21.08
CA ILE A 16 -9.56 -21.91 19.66
C ILE A 16 -9.24 -20.44 19.45
N PHE A 17 -10.00 -19.53 20.07
CA PHE A 17 -9.75 -18.10 19.94
C PHE A 17 -8.36 -17.69 20.47
N LEU A 18 -7.95 -18.25 21.62
CA LEU A 18 -6.62 -18.02 22.19
C LEU A 18 -5.50 -18.59 21.30
N CYS A 19 -5.71 -19.74 20.68
CA CYS A 19 -4.75 -20.31 19.73
C CYS A 19 -4.58 -19.42 18.48
N VAL A 20 -5.67 -18.90 17.94
CA VAL A 20 -5.62 -17.99 16.80
C VAL A 20 -4.91 -16.68 17.19
N ALA A 21 -5.27 -16.08 18.33
CA ALA A 21 -4.62 -14.85 18.81
C ALA A 21 -3.10 -15.06 19.05
N PHE A 22 -2.71 -16.19 19.62
CA PHE A 22 -1.30 -16.54 19.81
C PHE A 22 -0.56 -16.73 18.48
N TYR A 23 -1.22 -17.36 17.51
CA TYR A 23 -0.67 -17.54 16.17
C TYR A 23 -0.42 -16.19 15.46
N GLU A 24 -1.36 -15.25 15.54
CA GLU A 24 -1.20 -13.89 15.00
C GLU A 24 -0.05 -13.14 15.69
N LEU A 25 0.06 -13.22 17.02
CA LEU A 25 1.16 -12.61 17.77
C LEU A 25 2.52 -13.18 17.36
N LEU A 26 2.62 -14.49 17.17
CA LEU A 26 3.85 -15.11 16.65
C LEU A 26 4.18 -14.61 15.25
N GLY A 27 3.17 -14.47 14.39
CA GLY A 27 3.33 -13.93 13.03
C GLY A 27 3.94 -12.53 13.04
N ILE A 28 3.41 -11.64 13.90
CA ILE A 28 3.93 -10.27 14.07
C ILE A 28 5.39 -10.30 14.56
N CYS A 29 5.69 -11.10 15.59
CA CYS A 29 7.06 -11.21 16.14
C CYS A 29 8.08 -11.72 15.12
N VAL A 30 7.70 -12.67 14.26
CA VAL A 30 8.57 -13.22 13.22
C VAL A 30 8.77 -12.21 12.07
N ALA A 31 7.72 -11.50 11.68
CA ALA A 31 7.79 -10.46 10.65
C ALA A 31 8.72 -9.31 11.08
N TYR A 32 8.66 -8.90 12.36
CA TYR A 32 9.50 -7.83 12.89
C TYR A 32 11.00 -8.19 12.94
N LYS A 33 11.34 -9.47 13.12
CA LYS A 33 12.73 -9.96 13.14
C LYS A 33 13.39 -10.04 11.75
N LYS A 34 12.61 -9.99 10.69
CA LYS A 34 13.07 -10.17 9.31
C LYS A 34 13.20 -8.87 8.52
N GLN A 35 13.35 -7.73 9.17
CA GLN A 35 13.62 -6.49 8.43
C GLN A 35 14.98 -6.62 7.71
N PRO A 36 15.03 -6.34 6.41
CA PRO A 36 16.28 -6.37 5.67
C PRO A 36 17.27 -5.37 6.28
N GLU A 37 18.49 -5.81 6.51
CA GLU A 37 19.54 -4.90 6.99
C GLU A 37 19.76 -3.80 5.95
N VAL A 38 19.75 -2.57 6.43
CA VAL A 38 20.06 -1.41 5.59
C VAL A 38 21.47 -1.57 5.04
N SER A 39 21.59 -1.51 3.72
CA SER A 39 22.88 -1.65 3.01
C SER A 39 23.93 -0.73 3.60
N ASN A 40 25.18 -1.20 3.64
CA ASN A 40 26.30 -0.39 4.13
C ASN A 40 26.53 0.87 3.26
N THR A 41 26.17 0.82 2.00
CA THR A 41 26.16 1.98 1.10
C THR A 41 25.17 3.03 1.55
N THR A 42 23.92 2.65 1.82
CA THR A 42 22.87 3.56 2.32
C THR A 42 23.23 4.15 3.68
N LYS A 43 23.81 3.33 4.58
CA LYS A 43 24.30 3.83 5.90
C LYS A 43 25.41 4.87 5.75
N LYS A 44 26.28 4.70 4.77
CA LYS A 44 27.42 5.59 4.53
C LYS A 44 26.95 6.91 3.89
N GLU A 45 26.02 6.84 2.94
CA GLU A 45 25.40 7.99 2.31
C GLU A 45 24.59 8.83 3.31
N THR A 46 23.81 8.18 4.18
CA THR A 46 23.05 8.86 5.23
C THR A 46 23.98 9.53 6.28
N LYS A 47 25.12 8.90 6.63
CA LYS A 47 26.09 9.48 7.56
C LYS A 47 26.88 10.66 7.00
N ASN A 48 27.16 10.65 5.71
CA ASN A 48 27.98 11.68 5.07
C ASN A 48 27.20 12.97 4.76
N GLY A 49 25.91 13.04 5.16
CA GLY A 49 25.16 14.28 5.07
C GLY A 49 25.10 14.86 3.65
N SER A 50 25.05 14.00 2.63
CA SER A 50 25.01 14.35 1.20
C SER A 50 23.78 15.23 0.79
N TRP A 51 23.00 15.64 1.75
CA TRP A 51 21.85 16.54 1.58
C TRP A 51 22.25 17.99 1.27
N ASN A 52 23.53 18.37 1.40
CA ASN A 52 24.00 19.75 1.30
C ASN A 52 24.82 20.06 0.04
N GLU A 53 25.07 19.09 -0.84
CA GLU A 53 25.69 19.40 -2.12
C GLU A 53 24.61 19.73 -3.13
N CYS A 54 24.25 21.02 -3.21
CA CYS A 54 23.56 21.59 -4.36
C CYS A 54 24.45 21.40 -5.59
N SER A 55 24.26 20.30 -6.32
CA SER A 55 24.73 20.23 -7.69
C SER A 55 23.95 21.23 -8.54
N GLU A 56 24.53 21.69 -9.67
CA GLU A 56 23.92 22.68 -10.57
C GLU A 56 22.52 22.29 -11.12
N ASN A 57 22.07 21.05 -10.92
CA ASN A 57 20.69 20.61 -11.14
C ASN A 57 19.86 20.86 -9.87
N THR A 58 19.34 22.07 -9.74
CA THR A 58 18.46 22.44 -8.64
C THR A 58 17.15 21.69 -8.71
N GLU A 59 16.96 20.71 -7.84
CA GLU A 59 15.65 20.12 -7.59
C GLU A 59 14.75 21.15 -6.90
N ARG A 60 13.51 21.25 -7.35
CA ARG A 60 12.52 22.14 -6.74
C ARG A 60 11.63 21.34 -5.81
N ALA A 61 11.67 21.66 -4.52
CA ALA A 61 10.76 21.12 -3.52
C ALA A 61 9.73 22.16 -3.11
N VAL A 62 8.48 21.74 -2.99
CA VAL A 62 7.37 22.57 -2.50
C VAL A 62 6.67 21.83 -1.37
N ILE A 63 6.50 22.49 -0.24
CA ILE A 63 5.72 21.98 0.88
C ILE A 63 4.28 22.43 0.72
N ILE A 64 3.35 21.48 0.73
CA ILE A 64 1.91 21.75 0.60
C ILE A 64 1.25 21.33 1.92
N GLU A 65 0.81 22.29 2.70
CA GLU A 65 0.25 22.05 4.04
C GLU A 65 -1.24 21.69 4.03
N LYS A 66 -1.98 22.17 3.02
CA LYS A 66 -3.43 21.97 2.93
C LYS A 66 -3.80 20.74 2.13
N ASN A 67 -4.57 19.81 2.71
CA ASN A 67 -5.00 18.58 2.05
C ASN A 67 -5.71 18.78 0.69
N PRO A 68 -6.63 19.75 0.52
CA PRO A 68 -7.26 19.96 -0.78
C PRO A 68 -6.26 20.40 -1.86
N GLU A 69 -5.29 21.22 -1.50
CA GLU A 69 -4.22 21.66 -2.41
C GLU A 69 -3.31 20.51 -2.78
N ALA A 70 -2.97 19.63 -1.82
CA ALA A 70 -2.17 18.43 -2.06
C ALA A 70 -2.86 17.47 -3.03
N LEU A 71 -4.17 17.25 -2.88
CA LEU A 71 -4.96 16.44 -3.80
C LEU A 71 -4.97 17.05 -5.20
N LEU A 72 -5.23 18.36 -5.31
CA LEU A 72 -5.25 19.07 -6.58
C LEU A 72 -3.90 19.00 -7.31
N GLN A 73 -2.79 19.12 -6.58
CA GLN A 73 -1.45 18.98 -7.17
C GLN A 73 -1.18 17.55 -7.65
N ARG A 74 -1.60 16.53 -6.92
CA ARG A 74 -1.51 15.13 -7.39
C ARG A 74 -2.27 14.94 -8.70
N VAL A 75 -3.50 15.40 -8.78
CA VAL A 75 -4.31 15.32 -10.00
C VAL A 75 -3.64 16.07 -11.16
N ARG A 76 -3.06 17.25 -10.91
CA ARG A 76 -2.33 18.02 -11.92
C ARG A 76 -1.09 17.29 -12.43
N LEU A 77 -0.32 16.67 -11.53
CA LEU A 77 0.86 15.87 -11.92
C LEU A 77 0.45 14.70 -12.81
N ILE A 78 -0.60 13.96 -12.45
CA ILE A 78 -1.12 12.83 -13.23
C ILE A 78 -1.61 13.31 -14.61
N LYS A 79 -2.38 14.41 -14.66
CA LYS A 79 -2.90 14.97 -15.92
C LYS A 79 -1.79 15.47 -16.85
N ASN A 80 -0.69 15.98 -16.30
CA ASN A 80 0.43 16.49 -17.09
C ASN A 80 1.49 15.44 -17.44
N ALA A 81 1.40 14.24 -16.90
CA ALA A 81 2.31 13.15 -17.22
C ALA A 81 2.21 12.78 -18.70
N LYS A 82 3.38 12.59 -19.34
CA LYS A 82 3.47 12.28 -20.79
C LYS A 82 4.07 10.93 -21.09
N LYS A 83 4.84 10.35 -20.18
CA LYS A 83 5.59 9.11 -20.42
C LYS A 83 5.26 8.04 -19.42
N GLU A 84 5.46 8.32 -18.14
CA GLU A 84 5.34 7.36 -17.08
C GLU A 84 4.80 7.99 -15.80
N ILE A 85 4.02 7.21 -15.05
CA ILE A 85 3.57 7.51 -13.69
C ILE A 85 3.96 6.32 -12.82
N ILE A 86 4.70 6.60 -11.75
CA ILE A 86 4.95 5.63 -10.67
C ILE A 86 4.27 6.16 -9.42
N LEU A 87 3.24 5.46 -8.97
CA LEU A 87 2.48 5.83 -7.78
C LEU A 87 2.54 4.71 -6.75
N SER A 88 3.08 5.03 -5.58
CA SER A 88 3.05 4.14 -4.42
C SER A 88 2.18 4.76 -3.34
N THR A 89 1.23 4.00 -2.81
CA THR A 89 0.33 4.46 -1.75
C THR A 89 0.04 3.37 -0.75
N PHE A 90 -0.03 3.73 0.53
CA PHE A 90 -0.38 2.82 1.61
C PHE A 90 -1.88 2.52 1.57
N ALA A 91 -2.72 3.55 1.57
CA ALA A 91 -4.16 3.40 1.50
C ALA A 91 -4.69 3.98 0.19
N PHE A 92 -5.57 3.24 -0.47
CA PHE A 92 -6.32 3.69 -1.64
C PHE A 92 -7.81 3.50 -1.35
N GLN A 93 -8.45 4.57 -0.93
CA GLN A 93 -9.87 4.51 -0.53
C GLN A 93 -10.80 4.82 -1.71
N SER A 94 -11.99 4.23 -1.68
CA SER A 94 -13.05 4.44 -2.69
C SER A 94 -13.87 5.71 -2.45
N ASP A 95 -13.31 6.67 -1.69
CA ASP A 95 -13.92 7.97 -1.44
C ASP A 95 -13.86 8.91 -2.66
N GLU A 96 -14.35 10.15 -2.51
CA GLU A 96 -14.31 11.14 -3.59
C GLU A 96 -12.89 11.46 -4.05
N SER A 97 -11.93 11.50 -3.13
CA SER A 97 -10.53 11.75 -3.44
C SER A 97 -9.91 10.63 -4.25
N GLY A 98 -10.17 9.38 -3.85
CA GLY A 98 -9.74 8.18 -4.58
C GLY A 98 -10.35 8.11 -5.98
N LYS A 99 -11.64 8.44 -6.13
CA LYS A 99 -12.31 8.49 -7.44
C LYS A 99 -11.69 9.53 -8.36
N LEU A 100 -11.34 10.70 -7.84
CA LEU A 100 -10.66 11.75 -8.62
C LEU A 100 -9.28 11.29 -9.11
N ILE A 101 -8.51 10.62 -8.26
CA ILE A 101 -7.20 10.06 -8.63
C ILE A 101 -7.37 8.94 -9.66
N LEU A 102 -8.31 7.99 -9.43
CA LEU A 102 -8.58 6.92 -10.40
C LEU A 102 -9.01 7.46 -11.76
N GLY A 103 -9.93 8.43 -11.80
CA GLY A 103 -10.33 9.07 -13.04
C GLY A 103 -9.16 9.74 -13.76
N ALA A 104 -8.29 10.44 -13.04
CA ALA A 104 -7.10 11.04 -13.64
C ALA A 104 -6.10 9.98 -14.16
N LEU A 105 -5.98 8.83 -13.49
CA LEU A 105 -5.15 7.71 -13.94
C LEU A 105 -5.74 7.04 -15.19
N HIS A 106 -7.06 6.86 -15.27
CA HIS A 106 -7.74 6.38 -16.48
C HIS A 106 -7.44 7.31 -17.66
N ASP A 107 -7.67 8.62 -17.50
CA ASP A 107 -7.37 9.62 -18.53
C ASP A 107 -5.91 9.55 -18.96
N ALA A 108 -4.98 9.28 -18.03
CA ALA A 108 -3.55 9.13 -18.34
C ALA A 108 -3.26 7.83 -19.11
N ALA A 109 -3.91 6.72 -18.73
CA ALA A 109 -3.81 5.44 -19.43
C ALA A 109 -4.33 5.55 -20.87
N ASP A 110 -5.45 6.22 -21.09
CA ASP A 110 -6.03 6.48 -22.41
C ASP A 110 -5.11 7.32 -23.30
N ARG A 111 -4.30 8.20 -22.70
CA ARG A 111 -3.26 8.97 -23.42
C ARG A 111 -2.00 8.16 -23.74
N GLY A 112 -1.95 6.88 -23.35
CA GLY A 112 -0.81 6.00 -23.55
C GLY A 112 0.33 6.19 -22.53
N VAL A 113 0.07 6.84 -21.41
CA VAL A 113 1.04 6.99 -20.32
C VAL A 113 1.23 5.65 -19.62
N HIS A 114 2.48 5.22 -19.44
CA HIS A 114 2.77 3.98 -18.71
C HIS A 114 2.57 4.18 -17.21
N ILE A 115 1.72 3.36 -16.60
CA ILE A 115 1.35 3.53 -15.19
C ILE A 115 1.80 2.31 -14.39
N ARG A 116 2.58 2.55 -13.34
CA ARG A 116 2.93 1.55 -12.34
C ARG A 116 2.38 1.97 -10.98
N LEU A 117 1.41 1.21 -10.48
CA LEU A 117 0.74 1.46 -9.21
C LEU A 117 1.13 0.39 -8.21
N LEU A 118 1.68 0.80 -7.07
CA LEU A 118 1.97 -0.06 -5.93
C LEU A 118 1.07 0.32 -4.76
N VAL A 119 0.25 -0.60 -4.30
CA VAL A 119 -0.74 -0.39 -3.24
C VAL A 119 -0.54 -1.42 -2.13
N ASP A 120 -0.69 -1.01 -0.87
CA ASP A 120 -0.72 -1.97 0.23
C ASP A 120 -2.01 -2.80 0.16
N GLY A 121 -1.84 -4.12 0.02
CA GLY A 121 -2.95 -5.03 -0.21
C GLY A 121 -3.76 -5.33 1.04
N MET A 122 -3.22 -5.09 2.23
CA MET A 122 -3.94 -5.31 3.48
C MET A 122 -4.87 -4.14 3.80
N GLU A 123 -4.39 -2.92 3.64
CA GLU A 123 -5.14 -1.70 3.94
C GLU A 123 -6.18 -1.38 2.86
N SER A 124 -5.83 -1.65 1.60
CA SER A 124 -6.67 -1.25 0.47
C SER A 124 -7.59 -2.35 -0.05
N TRP A 125 -7.53 -3.57 0.50
CA TRP A 125 -8.28 -4.71 -0.04
C TRP A 125 -9.79 -4.44 -0.12
N ILE A 126 -10.39 -3.95 0.96
CA ILE A 126 -11.84 -3.71 1.03
C ILE A 126 -12.29 -2.69 -0.03
N ASP A 127 -11.46 -1.68 -0.29
CA ASP A 127 -11.78 -0.60 -1.22
C ASP A 127 -11.48 -0.93 -2.68
N MET A 128 -10.61 -1.91 -2.92
CA MET A 128 -10.21 -2.33 -4.27
C MET A 128 -11.06 -3.50 -4.76
N GLU A 129 -11.38 -4.46 -3.89
CA GLU A 129 -12.14 -5.64 -4.26
C GLU A 129 -13.59 -5.26 -4.62
N GLY A 130 -14.01 -5.62 -5.83
CA GLY A 130 -15.31 -5.23 -6.35
C GLY A 130 -15.42 -3.79 -6.88
N ASN A 131 -14.35 -3.00 -6.83
CA ASN A 131 -14.37 -1.64 -7.37
C ASN A 131 -14.18 -1.64 -8.90
N PRO A 132 -15.24 -1.29 -9.68
CA PRO A 132 -15.20 -1.36 -11.14
C PRO A 132 -14.17 -0.40 -11.76
N TYR A 133 -13.88 0.71 -11.11
CA TYR A 133 -12.87 1.67 -11.58
C TYR A 133 -11.47 1.11 -11.48
N PHE A 134 -11.18 0.33 -10.44
CA PHE A 134 -9.90 -0.36 -10.28
C PHE A 134 -9.71 -1.44 -11.35
N TYR A 135 -10.75 -2.25 -11.57
CA TYR A 135 -10.73 -3.28 -12.62
C TYR A 135 -10.61 -2.65 -14.02
N GLY A 136 -11.35 -1.57 -14.27
CA GLY A 136 -11.22 -0.82 -15.49
C GLY A 136 -9.79 -0.31 -15.72
N LEU A 137 -9.17 0.27 -14.70
CA LEU A 137 -7.78 0.75 -14.80
C LEU A 137 -6.81 -0.41 -15.09
N SER A 138 -6.97 -1.56 -14.43
CA SER A 138 -6.11 -2.72 -14.63
C SER A 138 -6.26 -3.41 -15.99
N SER A 139 -7.30 -3.08 -16.75
CA SER A 139 -7.54 -3.64 -18.09
C SER A 139 -6.73 -2.96 -19.21
N HIS A 140 -6.11 -1.81 -18.92
CA HIS A 140 -5.25 -1.13 -19.89
C HIS A 140 -3.89 -1.84 -20.00
N GLU A 141 -3.41 -2.07 -21.21
CA GLU A 141 -2.12 -2.75 -21.48
C GLU A 141 -0.90 -2.00 -20.94
N ASN A 142 -1.01 -0.68 -20.80
CA ASN A 142 0.02 0.22 -20.29
C ASN A 142 -0.07 0.47 -18.78
N VAL A 143 -0.89 -0.32 -18.05
CA VAL A 143 -1.07 -0.19 -16.61
C VAL A 143 -0.64 -1.46 -15.89
N GLU A 144 0.29 -1.32 -14.95
CA GLU A 144 0.73 -2.38 -14.06
C GLU A 144 0.34 -2.04 -12.61
N ILE A 145 -0.47 -2.89 -11.98
CA ILE A 145 -0.86 -2.74 -10.58
C ILE A 145 -0.25 -3.88 -9.77
N LYS A 146 0.55 -3.53 -8.76
CA LYS A 146 1.13 -4.47 -7.81
C LYS A 146 0.57 -4.25 -6.42
N LEU A 147 0.23 -5.35 -5.76
CA LEU A 147 -0.19 -5.35 -4.35
C LEU A 147 1.00 -5.76 -3.48
N TYR A 148 1.45 -4.83 -2.65
CA TYR A 148 2.41 -5.09 -1.58
C TYR A 148 1.66 -5.60 -0.34
N ASN A 149 2.30 -6.40 0.50
CA ASN A 149 1.76 -6.84 1.79
C ASN A 149 0.38 -7.53 1.69
N LYS A 150 0.18 -8.33 0.64
CA LYS A 150 -1.06 -9.07 0.46
C LYS A 150 -1.26 -10.04 1.62
N ALA A 151 -2.34 -9.87 2.38
CA ALA A 151 -2.69 -10.76 3.47
C ALA A 151 -2.86 -12.20 2.96
N ASN A 152 -2.09 -13.13 3.51
CA ASN A 152 -2.28 -14.55 3.27
C ASN A 152 -2.79 -15.18 4.57
N PRO A 153 -4.08 -15.51 4.69
CA PRO A 153 -4.66 -16.06 5.90
C PRO A 153 -4.04 -17.40 6.32
N LEU A 154 -3.40 -18.12 5.38
CA LEU A 154 -2.74 -19.39 5.64
C LEU A 154 -1.24 -19.22 5.99
N LYS A 155 -0.65 -18.07 5.71
CA LYS A 155 0.76 -17.76 5.97
C LYS A 155 0.93 -16.28 6.31
N PRO A 156 0.41 -15.79 7.45
CA PRO A 156 0.43 -14.38 7.79
C PRO A 156 1.85 -13.79 7.92
N TRP A 157 2.88 -14.64 8.12
CA TRP A 157 4.29 -14.23 8.15
C TRP A 157 4.97 -14.15 6.78
N LYS A 158 4.31 -14.56 5.71
CA LYS A 158 4.86 -14.50 4.37
C LYS A 158 4.27 -13.30 3.63
N THR A 159 4.79 -12.12 3.91
CA THR A 159 4.61 -10.97 3.02
C THR A 159 5.23 -11.35 1.68
N MET A 160 4.41 -11.43 0.64
CA MET A 160 4.93 -11.62 -0.69
C MET A 160 5.51 -10.28 -1.16
N GLY A 161 6.84 -10.18 -1.15
CA GLY A 161 7.55 -9.19 -1.91
C GLY A 161 7.66 -9.61 -3.35
#